data_0b9d3e56b20a8b1c1279fcb1ad7fd587
#
_entry.id   0b9d3e56b20a8b1c1279fcb1ad7fd587
#
_cell.length_a   1.000
_cell.length_b   1.000
_cell.length_c   1.000
_cell.angle_alpha   90.00
_cell.angle_beta   90.00
_cell.angle_gamma   90.00
#
_symmetry.space_group_name_H-M   'P 1'
#
loop_
_entity.id
_entity.type
_entity.pdbx_description
1 polymer ?
#
loop_
_entity_poly.entity_id
_entity_poly.type
_entity_poly.pdbx_seq_one_letter_code
_entity_poly.pdbx_strand_id
1 'polypeptide(L)'
;MSKSRTKFVLVIGTGWATPARRRVARMIGATLVDCGFGLLTGNSTGIDYWVADAFCAALRERRESPQDTFRQVSLGWTRLFRRGGLPLPGYAATAECRVPAADVESWKREAIGRCDAAVMVGGGRGALDIARRVIEQGKPVFPLPFMGGLTGNSDYVFQEILKTWDGHPVPGVSRSQFLRLAEPWVSGTGQLRNLLRGTLAETPDVFISYRRSDAPAAAGRVANDLAEHFGARRVFLDVSGIAPSSAWDESIEGALRACAAGVIVIGRSWLVPAADGLPPRLHDRDDVVRSEIASLIEQRRAIFPLLVEGARLPDESELPEPLRPLLRFQATTIDNGGWGATMNLLIREIETVIRHHDDTRRATSGDATGPSPATVGQGDPRPATELFRSGAT
;
A
#
# COMPACT_ATOMS: atom_id res chain seq x y z
N MET A 1 10.76 -17.67 -6.44
CA MET A 1 9.72 -16.71 -6.00
C MET A 1 9.39 -15.80 -7.18
N SER A 2 8.20 -15.88 -7.73
CA SER A 2 7.78 -14.99 -8.82
C SER A 2 7.73 -13.57 -8.27
N LYS A 3 8.47 -12.63 -8.89
CA LYS A 3 8.36 -11.20 -8.57
C LYS A 3 6.91 -10.80 -8.83
N SER A 4 6.17 -10.37 -7.82
CA SER A 4 4.83 -9.80 -8.00
C SER A 4 4.90 -8.67 -9.03
N ARG A 5 3.94 -8.64 -9.95
CA ARG A 5 3.88 -7.62 -10.99
C ARG A 5 3.62 -6.26 -10.37
N THR A 6 4.42 -5.25 -10.71
CA THR A 6 4.16 -3.87 -10.30
C THR A 6 2.77 -3.42 -10.75
N LYS A 7 1.95 -2.97 -9.79
CA LYS A 7 0.62 -2.38 -10.07
C LYS A 7 0.77 -0.92 -10.44
N PHE A 8 0.22 -0.52 -11.57
CA PHE A 8 0.31 0.84 -12.09
C PHE A 8 -0.96 1.64 -11.83
N VAL A 9 -0.78 2.84 -11.30
CA VAL A 9 -1.86 3.81 -11.10
C VAL A 9 -1.77 4.90 -12.15
N LEU A 10 -2.81 5.02 -12.97
CA LEU A 10 -2.94 6.09 -13.95
C LEU A 10 -3.40 7.37 -13.25
N VAL A 11 -2.61 8.44 -13.34
CA VAL A 11 -3.04 9.75 -12.85
C VAL A 11 -3.48 10.60 -14.03
N ILE A 12 -4.73 11.03 -14.00
CA ILE A 12 -5.37 11.87 -15.02
C ILE A 12 -5.85 13.18 -14.41
N GLY A 13 -5.75 14.26 -15.16
CA GLY A 13 -6.15 15.55 -14.62
C GLY A 13 -6.21 16.68 -15.64
N THR A 14 -6.27 17.90 -15.10
CA THR A 14 -6.29 19.10 -15.92
C THR A 14 -4.90 19.56 -16.34
N GLY A 15 -4.76 20.07 -17.57
CA GLY A 15 -3.52 20.70 -18.06
C GLY A 15 -3.15 22.00 -17.33
N TRP A 16 -4.07 22.63 -16.59
CA TRP A 16 -3.82 23.83 -15.80
C TRP A 16 -3.69 23.49 -14.32
N ALA A 17 -2.52 23.67 -13.76
CA ALA A 17 -2.24 23.38 -12.36
C ALA A 17 -2.19 24.68 -11.52
N THR A 18 -3.26 24.94 -10.76
CA THR A 18 -3.24 25.93 -9.67
C THR A 18 -2.24 25.49 -8.58
N PRO A 19 -1.77 26.39 -7.71
CA PRO A 19 -0.89 26.02 -6.59
C PRO A 19 -1.46 24.84 -5.74
N ALA A 20 -2.77 24.84 -5.49
CA ALA A 20 -3.43 23.74 -4.76
C ALA A 20 -3.33 22.40 -5.53
N ARG A 21 -3.60 22.41 -6.83
CA ARG A 21 -3.50 21.21 -7.67
C ARG A 21 -2.06 20.72 -7.80
N ARG A 22 -1.08 21.60 -7.89
CA ARG A 22 0.34 21.23 -7.87
C ARG A 22 0.72 20.53 -6.57
N ARG A 23 0.24 21.06 -5.43
CA ARG A 23 0.47 20.42 -4.12
C ARG A 23 -0.11 19.02 -4.11
N VAL A 24 -1.36 18.84 -4.50
CA VAL A 24 -2.04 17.53 -4.52
C VAL A 24 -1.35 16.58 -5.49
N ALA A 25 -0.98 17.01 -6.70
CA ALA A 25 -0.24 16.20 -7.66
C ALA A 25 1.09 15.70 -7.09
N ARG A 26 1.85 16.56 -6.41
CA ARG A 26 3.10 16.18 -5.73
C ARG A 26 2.86 15.18 -4.61
N MET A 27 1.83 15.40 -3.81
CA MET A 27 1.45 14.46 -2.74
C MET A 27 1.07 13.09 -3.30
N ILE A 28 0.33 13.03 -4.43
CA ILE A 28 0.00 11.77 -5.11
C ILE A 28 1.28 11.06 -5.56
N GLY A 29 2.17 11.76 -6.27
CA GLY A 29 3.41 11.18 -6.77
C GLY A 29 4.25 10.54 -5.66
N ALA A 30 4.47 11.25 -4.56
CA ALA A 30 5.18 10.73 -3.39
C ALA A 30 4.44 9.54 -2.76
N THR A 31 3.10 9.62 -2.62
CA THR A 31 2.29 8.54 -2.03
C THR A 31 2.35 7.26 -2.84
N LEU A 32 2.39 7.32 -4.17
CA LEU A 32 2.52 6.12 -5.01
C LEU A 32 3.84 5.40 -4.76
N VAL A 33 4.95 6.16 -4.66
CA VAL A 33 6.25 5.59 -4.26
C VAL A 33 6.16 5.01 -2.86
N ASP A 34 5.53 5.71 -1.90
CA ASP A 34 5.32 5.22 -0.54
C ASP A 34 4.52 3.92 -0.47
N CYS A 35 3.61 3.71 -1.39
CA CYS A 35 2.81 2.49 -1.47
C CYS A 35 3.49 1.36 -2.25
N GLY A 36 4.60 1.62 -2.95
CA GLY A 36 5.23 0.66 -3.84
C GLY A 36 4.46 0.44 -5.15
N PHE A 37 3.60 1.39 -5.54
CA PHE A 37 2.87 1.35 -6.80
C PHE A 37 3.62 2.10 -7.90
N GLY A 38 3.48 1.65 -9.12
CA GLY A 38 3.99 2.33 -10.30
C GLY A 38 3.09 3.51 -10.71
N LEU A 39 3.69 4.54 -11.27
CA LEU A 39 2.99 5.67 -11.88
C LEU A 39 2.87 5.47 -13.39
N LEU A 40 1.65 5.60 -13.89
CA LEU A 40 1.36 5.76 -15.31
C LEU A 40 0.78 7.16 -15.54
N THR A 41 1.33 7.91 -16.48
CA THR A 41 0.89 9.28 -16.77
C THR A 41 1.01 9.61 -18.25
N GLY A 42 0.37 10.70 -18.66
CA GLY A 42 0.51 11.27 -19.99
C GLY A 42 1.77 12.13 -20.13
N ASN A 43 1.83 12.85 -21.23
CA ASN A 43 2.91 13.79 -21.55
C ASN A 43 2.37 15.23 -21.67
N SER A 44 1.40 15.57 -20.83
CA SER A 44 0.85 16.93 -20.83
C SER A 44 1.41 17.79 -19.70
N THR A 45 1.25 19.11 -19.86
CA THR A 45 1.51 20.07 -18.77
C THR A 45 0.47 19.90 -17.66
N GLY A 46 0.75 20.45 -16.49
CA GLY A 46 -0.20 20.44 -15.39
C GLY A 46 -0.05 19.22 -14.50
N ILE A 47 -1.13 18.47 -14.28
CA ILE A 47 -1.13 17.35 -13.32
C ILE A 47 -0.13 16.26 -13.72
N ASP A 48 -0.08 15.88 -14.98
CA ASP A 48 0.84 14.85 -15.51
C ASP A 48 2.30 15.17 -15.15
N TYR A 49 2.70 16.42 -15.34
CA TYR A 49 4.06 16.85 -15.03
C TYR A 49 4.34 16.84 -13.53
N TRP A 50 3.46 17.44 -12.72
CA TRP A 50 3.73 17.60 -11.28
C TRP A 50 3.69 16.28 -10.51
N VAL A 51 2.86 15.33 -10.94
CA VAL A 51 2.85 14.01 -10.34
C VAL A 51 4.11 13.23 -10.73
N ALA A 52 4.53 13.30 -12.00
CA ALA A 52 5.74 12.63 -12.48
C ALA A 52 7.01 13.21 -11.83
N ASP A 53 7.10 14.54 -11.72
CA ASP A 53 8.20 15.23 -11.06
C ASP A 53 8.38 14.78 -9.61
N ALA A 54 7.28 14.76 -8.83
CA ALA A 54 7.33 14.33 -7.44
C ALA A 54 7.56 12.83 -7.28
N PHE A 55 7.00 12.01 -8.15
CA PHE A 55 7.24 10.56 -8.16
C PHE A 55 8.72 10.26 -8.40
N CYS A 56 9.31 10.86 -9.43
CA CYS A 56 10.73 10.68 -9.74
C CYS A 56 11.66 11.28 -8.68
N ALA A 57 11.26 12.38 -8.02
CA ALA A 57 12.01 12.95 -6.90
C ALA A 57 12.03 11.97 -5.71
N ALA A 58 10.89 11.39 -5.35
CA ALA A 58 10.78 10.41 -4.28
C ALA A 58 11.58 9.12 -4.56
N LEU A 59 11.57 8.62 -5.82
CA LEU A 59 12.43 7.49 -6.21
C LEU A 59 13.92 7.83 -6.08
N ARG A 60 14.31 9.04 -6.48
CA ARG A 60 15.71 9.49 -6.39
C ARG A 60 16.19 9.56 -4.94
N GLU A 61 15.37 10.11 -4.04
CA GLU A 61 15.67 10.14 -2.60
C GLU A 61 15.90 8.74 -2.03
N ARG A 62 15.21 7.75 -2.56
CA ARG A 62 15.34 6.33 -2.18
C ARG A 62 16.37 5.55 -2.97
N ARG A 63 17.01 6.17 -3.96
CA ARG A 63 17.96 5.52 -4.90
C ARG A 63 17.32 4.37 -5.70
N GLU A 64 16.00 4.44 -5.92
CA GLU A 64 15.26 3.45 -6.70
C GLU A 64 15.22 3.82 -8.18
N SER A 65 15.26 2.80 -9.07
CA SER A 65 15.17 2.99 -10.52
C SER A 65 13.72 3.26 -10.95
N PRO A 66 13.47 4.20 -11.85
CA PRO A 66 12.14 4.44 -12.41
C PRO A 66 11.73 3.39 -13.47
N GLN A 67 12.64 2.55 -13.96
CA GLN A 67 12.42 1.65 -15.11
C GLN A 67 11.27 0.68 -14.89
N ASP A 68 11.08 0.16 -13.68
CA ASP A 68 10.05 -0.83 -13.37
C ASP A 68 8.76 -0.20 -12.81
N THR A 69 8.81 1.09 -12.41
CA THR A 69 7.73 1.73 -11.67
C THR A 69 7.18 3.00 -12.31
N PHE A 70 7.81 3.52 -13.35
CA PHE A 70 7.35 4.72 -14.06
C PHE A 70 7.10 4.46 -15.53
N ARG A 71 5.95 4.87 -16.04
CA ARG A 71 5.61 4.84 -17.46
C ARG A 71 4.94 6.13 -17.89
N GLN A 72 5.44 6.71 -18.97
CA GLN A 72 4.84 7.88 -19.59
C GLN A 72 4.34 7.50 -20.99
N VAL A 73 3.02 7.54 -21.20
CA VAL A 73 2.42 7.35 -22.51
C VAL A 73 2.54 8.67 -23.27
N SER A 74 3.25 8.65 -24.39
CA SER A 74 3.55 9.86 -25.17
C SER A 74 3.08 9.72 -26.61
N LEU A 75 2.45 10.77 -27.16
CA LEU A 75 2.10 10.87 -28.57
C LEU A 75 3.35 11.16 -29.39
N GLY A 76 3.58 10.39 -30.47
CA GLY A 76 4.77 10.50 -31.32
C GLY A 76 4.95 11.86 -32.01
N TRP A 77 3.84 12.56 -32.27
CA TRP A 77 3.81 13.88 -32.92
C TRP A 77 3.85 15.07 -31.94
N THR A 78 3.95 14.87 -30.64
CA THR A 78 4.12 15.95 -29.65
C THR A 78 5.42 16.75 -29.84
N ARG A 79 6.33 16.31 -30.72
CA ARG A 79 7.43 17.14 -31.19
C ARG A 79 6.98 18.45 -31.87
N LEU A 80 5.79 18.48 -32.49
CA LEU A 80 5.20 19.66 -33.14
C LEU A 80 4.47 20.60 -32.15
N PHE A 81 3.95 20.09 -31.05
CA PHE A 81 3.31 20.88 -30.01
C PHE A 81 4.30 21.21 -28.88
N ARG A 82 5.42 21.83 -29.23
CA ARG A 82 6.43 22.32 -28.26
C ARG A 82 5.90 23.31 -27.20
N ARG A 83 4.62 23.62 -27.20
CA ARG A 83 4.00 24.50 -26.20
C ARG A 83 3.39 23.79 -25.00
N GLY A 84 3.40 22.46 -24.90
CA GLY A 84 2.69 21.74 -23.85
C GLY A 84 3.35 20.49 -23.29
N GLY A 85 4.21 19.80 -24.04
CA GLY A 85 4.89 18.60 -23.54
C GLY A 85 6.16 18.98 -22.78
N LEU A 86 6.16 18.77 -21.48
CA LEU A 86 7.37 18.92 -20.69
C LEU A 86 8.26 17.68 -20.89
N PRO A 87 9.59 17.84 -20.89
CA PRO A 87 10.48 16.70 -20.92
C PRO A 87 10.19 15.82 -19.69
N LEU A 88 10.42 14.51 -19.83
CA LEU A 88 10.51 13.65 -18.68
C LEU A 88 11.42 14.30 -17.62
N PRO A 89 11.07 14.22 -16.34
CA PRO A 89 12.02 14.56 -15.28
C PRO A 89 13.36 13.90 -15.60
N GLY A 90 14.47 14.61 -15.49
CA GLY A 90 15.78 14.13 -15.95
C GLY A 90 16.18 12.76 -15.40
N TYR A 91 15.65 12.40 -14.22
CA TYR A 91 15.83 11.09 -13.60
C TYR A 91 15.11 9.93 -14.34
N ALA A 92 14.01 10.23 -15.04
CA ALA A 92 13.22 9.24 -15.78
C ALA A 92 13.38 9.39 -17.31
N ALA A 93 14.39 10.11 -17.77
CA ALA A 93 14.61 10.40 -19.20
C ALA A 93 15.11 9.20 -20.03
N THR A 94 14.88 7.97 -19.56
CA THR A 94 15.24 6.74 -20.29
C THR A 94 14.15 6.39 -21.31
N ALA A 95 14.56 5.80 -22.43
CA ALA A 95 13.62 5.35 -23.47
C ALA A 95 12.63 4.29 -22.92
N GLU A 96 13.03 3.51 -21.92
CA GLU A 96 12.23 2.43 -21.32
C GLU A 96 11.03 2.92 -20.52
N CYS A 97 11.08 4.17 -20.01
CA CYS A 97 9.94 4.80 -19.34
C CYS A 97 8.90 5.34 -20.31
N ARG A 98 9.16 5.35 -21.62
CA ARG A 98 8.26 5.90 -22.63
C ARG A 98 7.45 4.81 -23.30
N VAL A 99 6.14 5.00 -23.34
CA VAL A 99 5.20 4.17 -24.12
C VAL A 99 4.72 5.01 -25.30
N PRO A 100 5.14 4.72 -26.52
CA PRO A 100 4.72 5.48 -27.70
C PRO A 100 3.26 5.20 -28.03
N ALA A 101 2.52 6.24 -28.45
CA ALA A 101 1.18 6.14 -28.99
C ALA A 101 1.09 6.90 -30.30
N ALA A 102 0.39 6.33 -31.30
CA ALA A 102 0.28 6.92 -32.62
C ALA A 102 -0.66 8.13 -32.63
N ASP A 103 -1.76 8.04 -31.90
CA ASP A 103 -2.82 9.05 -31.81
C ASP A 103 -3.45 9.07 -30.42
N VAL A 104 -4.40 9.99 -30.20
CA VAL A 104 -5.08 10.15 -28.91
C VAL A 104 -5.86 8.91 -28.48
N GLU A 105 -6.49 8.21 -29.39
CA GLU A 105 -7.25 7.00 -29.07
C GLU A 105 -6.32 5.83 -28.73
N SER A 106 -5.20 5.68 -29.45
CA SER A 106 -4.13 4.75 -29.08
C SER A 106 -3.53 5.09 -27.74
N TRP A 107 -3.33 6.37 -27.45
CA TRP A 107 -2.86 6.83 -26.14
C TRP A 107 -3.81 6.41 -25.01
N LYS A 108 -5.12 6.65 -25.17
CA LYS A 108 -6.11 6.23 -24.17
C LYS A 108 -6.10 4.71 -23.96
N ARG A 109 -6.08 3.95 -25.06
CA ARG A 109 -6.08 2.49 -25.03
C ARG A 109 -4.85 1.95 -24.29
N GLU A 110 -3.66 2.48 -24.60
CA GLU A 110 -2.42 2.09 -23.93
C GLU A 110 -2.44 2.44 -22.44
N ALA A 111 -2.86 3.66 -22.07
CA ALA A 111 -2.92 4.09 -20.70
C ALA A 111 -3.92 3.26 -19.88
N ILE A 112 -5.13 3.06 -20.42
CA ILE A 112 -6.18 2.29 -19.76
C ILE A 112 -5.82 0.80 -19.69
N GLY A 113 -5.25 0.24 -20.75
CA GLY A 113 -4.83 -1.17 -20.78
C GLY A 113 -3.76 -1.51 -19.74
N ARG A 114 -2.85 -0.57 -19.48
CA ARG A 114 -1.70 -0.76 -18.58
C ARG A 114 -1.96 -0.42 -17.12
N CYS A 115 -2.98 0.37 -16.81
CA CYS A 115 -3.27 0.73 -15.41
C CYS A 115 -4.04 -0.38 -14.70
N ASP A 116 -3.84 -0.45 -13.39
CA ASP A 116 -4.61 -1.29 -12.47
C ASP A 116 -5.66 -0.46 -11.71
N ALA A 117 -5.47 0.87 -11.64
CA ALA A 117 -6.40 1.84 -11.08
C ALA A 117 -6.15 3.22 -11.69
N ALA A 118 -7.08 4.17 -11.50
CA ALA A 118 -6.87 5.56 -11.87
C ALA A 118 -7.18 6.53 -10.72
N VAL A 119 -6.40 7.62 -10.65
CA VAL A 119 -6.67 8.79 -9.77
C VAL A 119 -7.00 9.98 -10.65
N MET A 120 -8.14 10.64 -10.41
CA MET A 120 -8.59 11.78 -11.20
C MET A 120 -8.52 13.09 -10.41
N VAL A 121 -7.74 14.05 -10.91
CA VAL A 121 -7.50 15.35 -10.30
C VAL A 121 -8.08 16.47 -11.16
N GLY A 122 -9.33 16.81 -10.95
CA GLY A 122 -10.05 17.70 -11.85
C GLY A 122 -10.24 17.07 -13.23
N GLY A 123 -9.94 17.80 -14.28
CA GLY A 123 -9.95 17.27 -15.65
C GLY A 123 -11.07 17.83 -16.53
N GLY A 124 -10.82 17.82 -17.85
CA GLY A 124 -11.79 18.15 -18.88
C GLY A 124 -12.49 16.91 -19.46
N ARG A 125 -13.15 17.09 -20.61
CA ARG A 125 -13.86 16.00 -21.31
C ARG A 125 -12.98 14.77 -21.59
N GLY A 126 -11.70 14.97 -21.88
CA GLY A 126 -10.75 13.87 -22.11
C GLY A 126 -10.50 13.02 -20.88
N ALA A 127 -10.32 13.66 -19.71
CA ALA A 127 -10.15 12.95 -18.45
C ALA A 127 -11.43 12.19 -18.03
N LEU A 128 -12.61 12.79 -18.27
CA LEU A 128 -13.90 12.14 -18.05
C LEU A 128 -14.06 10.89 -18.91
N ASP A 129 -13.73 10.97 -20.21
CA ASP A 129 -13.79 9.82 -21.12
C ASP A 129 -12.85 8.69 -20.67
N ILE A 130 -11.63 9.03 -20.24
CA ILE A 130 -10.69 8.02 -19.71
C ILE A 130 -11.24 7.38 -18.45
N ALA A 131 -11.75 8.18 -17.49
CA ALA A 131 -12.30 7.65 -16.23
C ALA A 131 -13.45 6.66 -16.49
N ARG A 132 -14.37 7.00 -17.39
CA ARG A 132 -15.48 6.12 -17.79
C ARG A 132 -14.97 4.79 -18.37
N ARG A 133 -14.04 4.84 -19.30
CA ARG A 133 -13.47 3.63 -19.92
C ARG A 133 -12.68 2.77 -18.92
N VAL A 134 -12.05 3.38 -17.92
CA VAL A 134 -11.40 2.63 -16.82
C VAL A 134 -12.45 1.88 -16.00
N ILE A 135 -13.58 2.53 -15.65
CA ILE A 135 -14.71 1.92 -14.94
C ILE A 135 -15.33 0.80 -15.78
N GLU A 136 -15.56 1.01 -17.07
CA GLU A 136 -16.09 0.00 -18.00
C GLU A 136 -15.21 -1.25 -18.08
N GLN A 137 -13.90 -1.14 -17.83
CA GLN A 137 -12.99 -2.27 -17.71
C GLN A 137 -12.95 -2.91 -16.32
N GLY A 138 -13.86 -2.51 -15.41
CA GLY A 138 -13.92 -3.02 -14.05
C GLY A 138 -12.75 -2.57 -13.16
N LYS A 139 -12.02 -1.52 -13.57
CA LYS A 139 -10.89 -0.98 -12.81
C LYS A 139 -11.33 0.18 -11.93
N PRO A 140 -10.79 0.30 -10.70
CA PRO A 140 -11.19 1.35 -9.78
C PRO A 140 -10.70 2.73 -10.23
N VAL A 141 -11.55 3.74 -10.01
CA VAL A 141 -11.24 5.15 -10.22
C VAL A 141 -11.43 5.91 -8.91
N PHE A 142 -10.44 6.69 -8.52
CA PHE A 142 -10.44 7.55 -7.34
C PHE A 142 -10.47 9.02 -7.75
N PRO A 143 -11.67 9.58 -7.99
CA PRO A 143 -11.82 10.99 -8.31
C PRO A 143 -11.68 11.84 -7.06
N LEU A 144 -11.03 13.02 -7.17
CA LEU A 144 -10.86 13.98 -6.10
C LEU A 144 -11.81 15.16 -6.29
N PRO A 145 -13.04 15.14 -5.73
CA PRO A 145 -14.08 16.14 -5.99
C PRO A 145 -13.67 17.54 -5.49
N PHE A 146 -12.96 17.64 -4.36
CA PHE A 146 -12.49 18.92 -3.81
C PHE A 146 -11.47 19.63 -4.69
N MET A 147 -10.92 18.96 -5.68
CA MET A 147 -10.02 19.55 -6.67
C MET A 147 -10.76 20.25 -7.81
N GLY A 148 -12.05 20.34 -7.77
CA GLY A 148 -12.96 20.93 -8.75
C GLY A 148 -12.23 21.70 -9.88
N GLY A 149 -12.78 21.88 -10.96
CA GLY A 149 -12.29 22.70 -12.05
C GLY A 149 -13.43 23.49 -12.62
N LEU A 150 -13.16 24.33 -13.61
CA LEU A 150 -14.21 25.01 -14.39
C LEU A 150 -15.26 24.04 -14.95
N THR A 151 -15.01 22.73 -14.91
CA THR A 151 -15.86 21.67 -15.46
C THR A 151 -16.42 20.69 -14.43
N GLY A 152 -15.97 20.73 -13.15
CA GLY A 152 -16.50 19.83 -12.09
C GLY A 152 -16.40 18.33 -12.38
N ASN A 153 -15.60 17.88 -13.37
CA ASN A 153 -15.66 16.49 -13.85
C ASN A 153 -15.19 15.46 -12.82
N SER A 154 -14.27 15.80 -11.90
CA SER A 154 -13.93 14.88 -10.79
C SER A 154 -15.10 14.69 -9.85
N ASP A 155 -15.85 15.76 -9.55
CA ASP A 155 -17.06 15.66 -8.74
C ASP A 155 -18.15 14.87 -9.48
N TYR A 156 -18.34 15.12 -10.76
CA TYR A 156 -19.28 14.35 -11.58
C TYR A 156 -18.97 12.85 -11.53
N VAL A 157 -17.73 12.42 -11.75
CA VAL A 157 -17.34 11.00 -11.69
C VAL A 157 -17.53 10.44 -10.29
N PHE A 158 -17.23 11.23 -9.25
CA PHE A 158 -17.43 10.84 -7.87
C PHE A 158 -18.91 10.54 -7.57
N GLN A 159 -19.82 11.42 -7.99
CA GLN A 159 -21.26 11.25 -7.82
C GLN A 159 -21.80 10.05 -8.64
N GLU A 160 -21.32 9.84 -9.85
CA GLU A 160 -21.71 8.69 -10.67
C GLU A 160 -21.31 7.36 -10.01
N ILE A 161 -20.09 7.27 -9.47
CA ILE A 161 -19.66 6.09 -8.71
C ILE A 161 -20.55 5.86 -7.48
N LEU A 162 -20.88 6.92 -6.74
CA LEU A 162 -21.76 6.81 -5.57
C LEU A 162 -23.18 6.34 -5.90
N LYS A 163 -23.73 6.73 -7.05
CA LYS A 163 -25.05 6.28 -7.51
C LYS A 163 -25.08 4.78 -7.84
N THR A 164 -23.96 4.25 -8.32
CA THR A 164 -23.83 2.84 -8.72
C THR A 164 -23.13 2.00 -7.66
N TRP A 165 -23.03 2.50 -6.42
CA TRP A 165 -22.22 1.87 -5.36
C TRP A 165 -22.61 0.42 -5.06
N ASP A 166 -23.89 0.07 -5.12
CA ASP A 166 -24.36 -1.29 -4.84
C ASP A 166 -23.81 -2.34 -5.82
N GLY A 167 -23.29 -1.91 -6.98
CA GLY A 167 -22.55 -2.74 -7.93
C GLY A 167 -21.08 -2.94 -7.60
N HIS A 168 -20.59 -2.48 -6.45
CA HIS A 168 -19.18 -2.55 -6.02
C HIS A 168 -18.16 -2.02 -7.04
N PRO A 169 -18.32 -0.76 -7.51
CA PRO A 169 -17.45 -0.20 -8.56
C PRO A 169 -15.99 -0.02 -8.12
N VAL A 170 -15.73 -0.10 -6.80
CA VAL A 170 -14.38 0.01 -6.22
C VAL A 170 -14.13 -1.18 -5.29
N PRO A 171 -13.63 -2.31 -5.80
CA PRO A 171 -13.43 -3.52 -5.01
C PRO A 171 -12.48 -3.30 -3.82
N GLY A 172 -12.84 -3.85 -2.66
CA GLY A 172 -12.01 -3.78 -1.45
C GLY A 172 -12.08 -2.46 -0.68
N VAL A 173 -13.00 -1.57 -1.06
CA VAL A 173 -13.23 -0.26 -0.44
C VAL A 173 -14.68 -0.16 0.03
N SER A 174 -14.92 0.29 1.26
CA SER A 174 -16.27 0.59 1.73
C SER A 174 -16.76 1.95 1.20
N ARG A 175 -18.09 2.13 1.20
CA ARG A 175 -18.68 3.41 0.80
C ARG A 175 -18.22 4.57 1.68
N SER A 176 -18.06 4.34 2.97
CA SER A 176 -17.56 5.34 3.93
C SER A 176 -16.10 5.74 3.64
N GLN A 177 -15.23 4.77 3.33
CA GLN A 177 -13.87 5.04 2.89
C GLN A 177 -13.83 5.89 1.61
N PHE A 178 -14.65 5.53 0.63
CA PHE A 178 -14.71 6.27 -0.64
C PHE A 178 -15.20 7.71 -0.46
N LEU A 179 -16.19 7.93 0.40
CA LEU A 179 -16.72 9.27 0.72
C LEU A 179 -15.63 10.20 1.29
N ARG A 180 -14.63 9.68 2.00
CA ARG A 180 -13.50 10.47 2.51
C ARG A 180 -12.63 11.10 1.42
N LEU A 181 -12.75 10.65 0.16
CA LEU A 181 -12.08 11.32 -0.97
C LEU A 181 -12.59 12.76 -1.21
N ALA A 182 -13.81 13.08 -0.75
CA ALA A 182 -14.36 14.43 -0.84
C ALA A 182 -13.76 15.41 0.18
N GLU A 183 -13.12 14.89 1.23
CA GLU A 183 -12.49 15.71 2.27
C GLU A 183 -11.20 16.34 1.75
N PRO A 184 -10.98 17.65 2.00
CA PRO A 184 -9.71 18.29 1.63
C PRO A 184 -8.53 17.65 2.35
N TRP A 185 -7.44 17.44 1.63
CA TRP A 185 -6.23 16.84 2.21
C TRP A 185 -5.41 17.88 2.98
N VAL A 186 -5.86 18.21 4.16
CA VAL A 186 -5.19 19.20 5.03
C VAL A 186 -3.95 18.57 5.69
N SER A 187 -4.05 17.30 6.10
CA SER A 187 -3.02 16.59 6.86
C SER A 187 -2.25 15.52 6.07
N GLY A 188 -2.50 15.39 4.74
CA GLY A 188 -1.78 14.43 3.90
C GLY A 188 -2.69 13.54 3.06
N THR A 189 -2.11 12.52 2.44
CA THR A 189 -2.76 11.60 1.50
C THR A 189 -3.19 10.28 2.13
N GLY A 190 -3.38 10.25 3.44
CA GLY A 190 -3.73 9.02 4.17
C GLY A 190 -4.95 8.30 3.59
N GLN A 191 -6.00 9.05 3.24
CA GLN A 191 -7.22 8.50 2.63
C GLN A 191 -6.91 7.80 1.28
N LEU A 192 -6.21 8.49 0.37
CA LEU A 192 -5.86 7.91 -0.92
C LEU A 192 -4.93 6.70 -0.76
N ARG A 193 -3.95 6.78 0.15
CA ARG A 193 -3.05 5.66 0.46
C ARG A 193 -3.84 4.43 0.88
N ASN A 194 -4.76 4.58 1.83
CA ASN A 194 -5.58 3.47 2.33
C ASN A 194 -6.48 2.89 1.24
N LEU A 195 -7.10 3.74 0.41
CA LEU A 195 -7.92 3.30 -0.72
C LEU A 195 -7.12 2.53 -1.77
N LEU A 196 -5.97 3.07 -2.20
CA LEU A 196 -5.11 2.40 -3.18
C LEU A 196 -4.60 1.06 -2.66
N ARG A 197 -4.15 1.00 -1.41
CA ARG A 197 -3.68 -0.25 -0.80
C ARG A 197 -4.82 -1.22 -0.57
N GLY A 198 -5.96 -0.75 -0.06
CA GLY A 198 -7.15 -1.59 0.13
C GLY A 198 -7.64 -2.24 -1.16
N THR A 199 -7.42 -1.58 -2.30
CA THR A 199 -7.87 -2.07 -3.61
C THR A 199 -6.80 -2.91 -4.33
N LEU A 200 -5.53 -2.50 -4.29
CA LEU A 200 -4.46 -3.04 -5.12
C LEU A 200 -3.49 -3.96 -4.39
N ALA A 201 -3.47 -3.94 -3.03
CA ALA A 201 -2.59 -4.83 -2.27
C ALA A 201 -2.93 -6.30 -2.51
N GLU A 202 -1.90 -7.11 -2.65
CA GLU A 202 -2.03 -8.56 -2.86
C GLU A 202 -1.89 -9.34 -1.54
N THR A 203 -1.34 -8.70 -0.51
CA THR A 203 -1.07 -9.33 0.79
C THR A 203 -1.64 -8.49 1.93
N PRO A 204 -2.12 -9.11 3.01
CA PRO A 204 -2.61 -8.39 4.17
C PRO A 204 -1.48 -7.72 4.95
N ASP A 205 -1.77 -6.57 5.56
CA ASP A 205 -0.86 -5.89 6.47
C ASP A 205 -1.14 -6.26 7.94
N VAL A 206 -2.38 -6.65 8.23
CA VAL A 206 -2.83 -7.02 9.58
C VAL A 206 -3.36 -8.44 9.56
N PHE A 207 -2.84 -9.25 10.46
CA PHE A 207 -3.32 -10.62 10.72
C PHE A 207 -4.08 -10.63 12.05
N ILE A 208 -5.31 -11.18 12.05
CA ILE A 208 -6.12 -11.31 13.27
C ILE A 208 -6.19 -12.78 13.65
N SER A 209 -5.57 -13.11 14.78
CA SER A 209 -5.66 -14.42 15.40
C SER A 209 -6.70 -14.41 16.52
N TYR A 210 -7.59 -15.38 16.53
CA TYR A 210 -8.61 -15.53 17.55
C TYR A 210 -9.05 -17.00 17.69
N ARG A 211 -9.65 -17.34 18.82
CA ARG A 211 -10.23 -18.65 19.00
C ARG A 211 -11.75 -18.61 18.77
N ARG A 212 -12.25 -19.39 17.83
CA ARG A 212 -13.67 -19.42 17.46
C ARG A 212 -14.61 -19.79 18.59
N SER A 213 -14.17 -20.71 19.45
CA SER A 213 -14.95 -21.13 20.62
C SER A 213 -14.93 -20.10 21.75
N ASP A 214 -14.19 -19.00 21.59
CA ASP A 214 -13.98 -18.00 22.62
C ASP A 214 -14.67 -16.65 22.28
N ALA A 215 -14.16 -15.91 21.31
CA ALA A 215 -14.61 -14.54 21.02
C ALA A 215 -14.88 -14.25 19.52
N PRO A 216 -15.68 -15.04 18.81
CA PRO A 216 -15.87 -14.87 17.36
C PRO A 216 -16.57 -13.56 16.99
N ALA A 217 -17.53 -13.10 17.81
CA ALA A 217 -18.26 -11.87 17.55
C ALA A 217 -17.35 -10.63 17.71
N ALA A 218 -16.53 -10.59 18.76
CA ALA A 218 -15.58 -9.52 18.99
C ALA A 218 -14.50 -9.51 17.90
N ALA A 219 -13.94 -10.66 17.51
CA ALA A 219 -12.96 -10.76 16.43
C ALA A 219 -13.54 -10.28 15.09
N GLY A 220 -14.77 -10.65 14.76
CA GLY A 220 -15.45 -10.17 13.56
C GLY A 220 -15.67 -8.66 13.57
N ARG A 221 -16.04 -8.07 14.72
CA ARG A 221 -16.20 -6.63 14.86
C ARG A 221 -14.86 -5.89 14.71
N VAL A 222 -13.78 -6.39 15.35
CA VAL A 222 -12.42 -5.85 15.18
C VAL A 222 -11.99 -5.92 13.72
N ALA A 223 -12.22 -7.05 13.05
CA ALA A 223 -11.88 -7.21 11.65
C ALA A 223 -12.63 -6.22 10.75
N ASN A 224 -13.92 -6.00 11.01
CA ASN A 224 -14.73 -5.05 10.25
C ASN A 224 -14.21 -3.61 10.45
N ASP A 225 -13.94 -3.20 11.68
CA ASP A 225 -13.43 -1.86 11.98
C ASP A 225 -12.05 -1.62 11.34
N LEU A 226 -11.15 -2.61 11.43
CA LEU A 226 -9.85 -2.55 10.77
C LEU A 226 -9.98 -2.57 9.24
N ALA A 227 -10.87 -3.39 8.67
CA ALA A 227 -11.12 -3.45 7.25
C ALA A 227 -11.76 -2.15 6.72
N GLU A 228 -12.63 -1.51 7.51
CA GLU A 228 -13.19 -0.20 7.16
C GLU A 228 -12.12 0.88 7.08
N HIS A 229 -11.08 0.80 7.92
CA HIS A 229 -10.01 1.79 7.92
C HIS A 229 -8.91 1.48 6.90
N PHE A 230 -8.40 0.24 6.87
CA PHE A 230 -7.27 -0.15 6.03
C PHE A 230 -7.67 -0.68 4.64
N GLY A 231 -8.89 -1.18 4.48
CA GLY A 231 -9.37 -1.93 3.34
C GLY A 231 -9.42 -3.44 3.60
N ALA A 232 -10.47 -4.10 3.10
CA ALA A 232 -10.75 -5.51 3.39
C ALA A 232 -9.60 -6.46 2.99
N ARG A 233 -8.88 -6.17 1.90
CA ARG A 233 -7.74 -7.00 1.45
C ARG A 233 -6.50 -6.88 2.32
N ARG A 234 -6.44 -5.86 3.18
CA ARG A 234 -5.30 -5.60 4.06
C ARG A 234 -5.44 -6.22 5.44
N VAL A 235 -6.62 -6.77 5.75
CA VAL A 235 -6.93 -7.43 7.02
C VAL A 235 -7.24 -8.89 6.75
N PHE A 236 -6.47 -9.77 7.35
CA PHE A 236 -6.71 -11.21 7.30
C PHE A 236 -7.34 -11.66 8.60
N LEU A 237 -8.54 -12.19 8.51
CA LEU A 237 -9.24 -12.88 9.59
C LEU A 237 -9.53 -14.31 9.12
N ASP A 238 -9.03 -15.30 9.85
CA ASP A 238 -9.41 -16.66 9.57
C ASP A 238 -10.86 -16.94 9.97
N VAL A 239 -11.75 -16.96 8.97
CA VAL A 239 -13.18 -17.31 9.14
C VAL A 239 -13.48 -18.74 8.76
N SER A 240 -12.57 -19.50 8.15
CA SER A 240 -12.84 -20.83 7.66
C SER A 240 -12.67 -21.91 8.75
N GLY A 241 -13.79 -22.49 9.22
CA GLY A 241 -13.81 -23.65 10.12
C GLY A 241 -13.66 -24.97 9.41
N ILE A 242 -13.08 -24.97 8.23
CA ILE A 242 -12.89 -26.16 7.41
C ILE A 242 -11.54 -26.76 7.81
N ALA A 243 -11.51 -28.10 7.88
CA ALA A 243 -10.30 -28.85 8.17
C ALA A 243 -9.12 -28.40 7.26
N PRO A 244 -7.87 -28.41 7.77
CA PRO A 244 -6.72 -27.96 7.01
C PRO A 244 -6.63 -28.67 5.66
N SER A 245 -6.70 -27.91 4.57
CA SER A 245 -6.31 -28.38 3.25
C SER A 245 -4.99 -27.69 2.89
N SER A 246 -4.12 -28.35 2.16
CA SER A 246 -2.79 -27.84 1.80
C SER A 246 -2.80 -26.41 1.20
N ALA A 247 -3.82 -26.08 0.42
CA ALA A 247 -3.99 -24.74 -0.17
C ALA A 247 -4.37 -23.66 0.86
N TRP A 248 -4.96 -24.07 1.98
CA TRP A 248 -5.37 -23.17 3.04
C TRP A 248 -4.21 -22.83 3.98
N ASP A 249 -3.37 -23.82 4.30
CA ASP A 249 -2.14 -23.63 5.08
C ASP A 249 -1.18 -22.64 4.38
N GLU A 250 -1.05 -22.72 3.05
CA GLU A 250 -0.26 -21.78 2.25
C GLU A 250 -0.78 -20.34 2.31
N SER A 251 -2.10 -20.16 2.39
CA SER A 251 -2.73 -18.82 2.48
C SER A 251 -2.46 -18.17 3.83
N ILE A 252 -2.61 -18.92 4.93
CA ILE A 252 -2.31 -18.42 6.29
C ILE A 252 -0.83 -18.13 6.45
N GLU A 253 0.04 -19.04 6.04
CA GLU A 253 1.47 -18.81 6.08
C GLU A 253 1.88 -17.61 5.22
N GLY A 254 1.26 -17.44 4.04
CA GLY A 254 1.47 -16.29 3.18
C GLY A 254 1.07 -14.98 3.88
N ALA A 255 -0.09 -14.98 4.55
CA ALA A 255 -0.58 -13.83 5.29
C ALA A 255 0.31 -13.50 6.50
N LEU A 256 0.72 -14.50 7.28
CA LEU A 256 1.64 -14.34 8.41
C LEU A 256 3.01 -13.82 7.98
N ARG A 257 3.54 -14.31 6.86
CA ARG A 257 4.81 -13.82 6.30
C ARG A 257 4.74 -12.38 5.79
N ALA A 258 3.59 -11.96 5.29
CA ALA A 258 3.41 -10.65 4.67
C ALA A 258 3.01 -9.56 5.66
N CYS A 259 2.24 -9.89 6.70
CA CYS A 259 1.68 -8.89 7.61
C CYS A 259 2.77 -8.11 8.35
N ALA A 260 2.44 -6.86 8.67
CA ALA A 260 3.25 -5.98 9.51
C ALA A 260 2.88 -6.13 11.00
N ALA A 261 1.61 -6.42 11.27
CA ALA A 261 1.05 -6.48 12.60
C ALA A 261 0.15 -7.71 12.80
N GLY A 262 0.18 -8.30 14.00
CA GLY A 262 -0.76 -9.32 14.47
C GLY A 262 -1.64 -8.77 15.59
N VAL A 263 -2.96 -8.91 15.46
CA VAL A 263 -3.93 -8.61 16.53
C VAL A 263 -4.39 -9.94 17.11
N ILE A 264 -4.15 -10.16 18.40
CA ILE A 264 -4.51 -11.39 19.10
C ILE A 264 -5.74 -11.12 19.96
N VAL A 265 -6.90 -11.58 19.51
CA VAL A 265 -8.16 -11.39 20.26
C VAL A 265 -8.30 -12.49 21.30
N ILE A 266 -8.29 -12.07 22.56
CA ILE A 266 -8.32 -12.93 23.74
C ILE A 266 -9.63 -12.71 24.49
N GLY A 267 -10.48 -13.72 24.51
CA GLY A 267 -11.71 -13.74 25.30
C GLY A 267 -11.55 -14.55 26.58
N ARG A 268 -12.64 -14.71 27.33
CA ARG A 268 -12.64 -15.37 28.62
C ARG A 268 -12.29 -16.87 28.57
N SER A 269 -12.61 -17.50 27.44
CA SER A 269 -12.44 -18.96 27.27
C SER A 269 -11.17 -19.31 26.46
N TRP A 270 -10.26 -18.34 26.28
CA TRP A 270 -9.07 -18.53 25.45
C TRP A 270 -8.16 -19.67 25.90
N LEU A 271 -8.08 -19.88 27.23
CA LEU A 271 -7.29 -20.94 27.87
C LEU A 271 -8.10 -22.20 28.19
N VAL A 272 -9.40 -22.23 27.89
CA VAL A 272 -10.25 -23.38 28.24
C VAL A 272 -9.77 -24.63 27.49
N PRO A 273 -9.59 -25.78 28.21
CA PRO A 273 -9.25 -27.05 27.60
C PRO A 273 -10.30 -27.51 26.57
N ALA A 274 -9.89 -28.40 25.67
CA ALA A 274 -10.80 -28.98 24.69
C ALA A 274 -11.82 -29.95 25.34
N ALA A 275 -11.45 -30.58 26.46
CA ALA A 275 -12.29 -31.44 27.31
C ALA A 275 -11.78 -31.41 28.75
N ASP A 276 -12.63 -31.82 29.68
CA ASP A 276 -12.28 -31.89 31.11
C ASP A 276 -11.05 -32.78 31.33
N GLY A 277 -10.11 -32.29 32.14
CA GLY A 277 -8.89 -33.02 32.48
C GLY A 277 -7.75 -32.91 31.45
N LEU A 278 -7.96 -32.25 30.32
CA LEU A 278 -6.90 -31.94 29.37
C LEU A 278 -6.24 -30.60 29.67
N PRO A 279 -4.97 -30.40 29.28
CA PRO A 279 -4.34 -29.06 29.36
C PRO A 279 -5.05 -28.07 28.40
N PRO A 280 -4.86 -26.77 28.62
CA PRO A 280 -5.34 -25.75 27.69
C PRO A 280 -4.89 -26.04 26.26
N ARG A 281 -5.77 -25.78 25.27
CA ARG A 281 -5.51 -26.06 23.86
C ARG A 281 -4.21 -25.46 23.33
N LEU A 282 -3.78 -24.32 23.88
CA LEU A 282 -2.50 -23.70 23.53
C LEU A 282 -1.27 -24.56 23.84
N HIS A 283 -1.40 -25.58 24.72
CA HIS A 283 -0.33 -26.55 24.99
C HIS A 283 -0.26 -27.67 23.93
N ASP A 284 -1.30 -27.84 23.11
CA ASP A 284 -1.28 -28.73 21.97
C ASP A 284 -0.37 -28.14 20.86
N ARG A 285 0.52 -28.96 20.30
CA ARG A 285 1.43 -28.54 19.23
C ARG A 285 0.72 -28.30 17.91
N ASP A 286 -0.42 -28.95 17.71
CA ASP A 286 -1.22 -28.87 16.50
C ASP A 286 -2.31 -27.76 16.59
N ASP A 287 -2.35 -27.00 17.71
CA ASP A 287 -3.29 -25.90 17.85
C ASP A 287 -2.93 -24.73 16.90
N VAL A 288 -3.87 -24.39 16.03
CA VAL A 288 -3.70 -23.36 14.99
C VAL A 288 -3.38 -21.99 15.60
N VAL A 289 -4.13 -21.58 16.62
CA VAL A 289 -3.91 -20.27 17.29
C VAL A 289 -2.52 -20.19 17.92
N ARG A 290 -2.03 -21.30 18.51
CA ARG A 290 -0.66 -21.39 18.99
C ARG A 290 0.34 -21.18 17.87
N SER A 291 0.17 -21.87 16.74
CA SER A 291 1.08 -21.81 15.59
C SER A 291 1.12 -20.43 14.97
N GLU A 292 -0.03 -19.75 14.85
CA GLU A 292 -0.15 -18.38 14.36
C GLU A 292 0.63 -17.40 15.25
N ILE A 293 0.41 -17.45 16.56
CA ILE A 293 1.08 -16.54 17.52
C ILE A 293 2.58 -16.83 17.56
N ALA A 294 2.99 -18.10 17.60
CA ALA A 294 4.40 -18.47 17.58
C ALA A 294 5.09 -17.95 16.31
N SER A 295 4.44 -18.05 15.14
CA SER A 295 4.94 -17.54 13.87
C SER A 295 5.10 -16.00 13.87
N LEU A 296 4.13 -15.26 14.43
CA LEU A 296 4.22 -13.80 14.57
C LEU A 296 5.40 -13.40 15.47
N ILE A 297 5.60 -14.11 16.59
CA ILE A 297 6.71 -13.88 17.53
C ILE A 297 8.05 -14.17 16.84
N GLU A 298 8.20 -15.32 16.20
CA GLU A 298 9.42 -15.75 15.51
C GLU A 298 9.82 -14.76 14.40
N GLN A 299 8.85 -14.27 13.65
CA GLN A 299 9.04 -13.29 12.60
C GLN A 299 9.22 -11.86 13.13
N ARG A 300 9.22 -11.66 14.46
CA ARG A 300 9.36 -10.35 15.12
C ARG A 300 8.34 -9.32 14.65
N ARG A 301 7.10 -9.76 14.44
CA ARG A 301 6.00 -8.86 14.08
C ARG A 301 5.56 -8.05 15.30
N ALA A 302 5.02 -6.86 15.06
CA ALA A 302 4.34 -6.13 16.13
C ALA A 302 3.06 -6.89 16.50
N ILE A 303 2.86 -7.14 17.78
CA ILE A 303 1.72 -7.91 18.28
C ILE A 303 0.89 -7.03 19.21
N PHE A 304 -0.41 -7.03 19.02
CA PHE A 304 -1.41 -6.28 19.79
C PHE A 304 -2.37 -7.26 20.45
N PRO A 305 -2.10 -7.68 21.71
CA PRO A 305 -3.05 -8.47 22.49
C PRO A 305 -4.26 -7.62 22.84
N LEU A 306 -5.45 -8.06 22.43
CA LEU A 306 -6.72 -7.36 22.65
C LEU A 306 -7.63 -8.21 23.53
N LEU A 307 -7.84 -7.74 24.77
CA LEU A 307 -8.68 -8.41 25.76
C LEU A 307 -10.13 -7.96 25.58
N VAL A 308 -11.00 -8.92 25.30
CA VAL A 308 -12.44 -8.67 25.05
C VAL A 308 -13.31 -9.39 26.09
N GLU A 309 -14.53 -8.89 26.28
CA GLU A 309 -15.56 -9.53 27.11
C GLU A 309 -15.11 -9.75 28.58
N GLY A 310 -14.20 -8.92 29.10
CA GLY A 310 -13.66 -9.04 30.45
C GLY A 310 -12.63 -10.16 30.63
N ALA A 311 -11.94 -10.53 29.55
CA ALA A 311 -10.80 -11.43 29.61
C ALA A 311 -9.62 -10.81 30.35
N ARG A 312 -8.74 -11.68 30.86
CA ARG A 312 -7.44 -11.28 31.43
C ARG A 312 -6.31 -11.79 30.53
N LEU A 313 -5.16 -11.13 30.61
CA LEU A 313 -3.95 -11.69 30.02
C LEU A 313 -3.53 -12.92 30.80
N PRO A 314 -3.12 -14.04 30.16
CA PRO A 314 -2.60 -15.21 30.86
C PRO A 314 -1.35 -14.92 31.66
N ASP A 315 -1.11 -15.70 32.72
CA ASP A 315 0.15 -15.72 33.44
C ASP A 315 1.21 -16.53 32.66
N GLU A 316 2.49 -16.32 32.94
CA GLU A 316 3.58 -17.00 32.23
C GLU A 316 3.49 -18.54 32.36
N SER A 317 3.05 -19.02 33.52
CA SER A 317 2.86 -20.45 33.79
C SER A 317 1.72 -21.11 33.02
N GLU A 318 0.76 -20.31 32.53
CA GLU A 318 -0.38 -20.77 31.74
C GLU A 318 -0.06 -20.85 30.24
N LEU A 319 1.09 -20.29 29.83
CA LEU A 319 1.50 -20.27 28.43
C LEU A 319 2.61 -21.29 28.14
N PRO A 320 2.53 -22.03 27.01
CA PRO A 320 3.64 -22.82 26.53
C PRO A 320 4.83 -21.91 26.18
N GLU A 321 6.05 -22.45 26.31
CA GLU A 321 7.30 -21.69 26.14
C GLU A 321 7.36 -20.79 24.89
N PRO A 322 6.96 -21.25 23.68
CA PRO A 322 7.01 -20.43 22.49
C PRO A 322 6.10 -19.19 22.52
N LEU A 323 5.07 -19.21 23.37
CA LEU A 323 4.11 -18.09 23.48
C LEU A 323 4.39 -17.14 24.64
N ARG A 324 5.29 -17.45 25.57
CA ARG A 324 5.65 -16.57 26.68
C ARG A 324 6.10 -15.17 26.24
N PRO A 325 6.78 -14.97 25.09
CA PRO A 325 7.11 -13.63 24.62
C PRO A 325 5.90 -12.74 24.33
N LEU A 326 4.68 -13.30 24.19
CA LEU A 326 3.43 -12.54 24.07
C LEU A 326 3.23 -11.58 25.25
N LEU A 327 3.68 -11.95 26.44
CA LEU A 327 3.56 -11.15 27.68
C LEU A 327 4.44 -9.88 27.68
N ARG A 328 5.35 -9.74 26.71
CA ARG A 328 6.16 -8.52 26.54
C ARG A 328 5.41 -7.41 25.82
N PHE A 329 4.29 -7.74 25.16
CA PHE A 329 3.46 -6.77 24.47
C PHE A 329 2.40 -6.22 25.40
N GLN A 330 2.16 -4.91 25.31
CA GLN A 330 1.12 -4.26 26.10
C GLN A 330 -0.26 -4.72 25.62
N ALA A 331 -1.02 -5.34 26.51
CA ALA A 331 -2.39 -5.73 26.22
C ALA A 331 -3.34 -4.54 26.35
N THR A 332 -4.29 -4.45 25.44
CA THR A 332 -5.35 -3.44 25.45
C THR A 332 -6.68 -4.09 25.76
N THR A 333 -7.39 -3.57 26.77
CA THR A 333 -8.75 -4.03 27.08
C THR A 333 -9.76 -3.21 26.27
N ILE A 334 -10.71 -3.88 25.65
CA ILE A 334 -11.79 -3.23 24.92
C ILE A 334 -13.14 -3.73 25.43
N ASP A 335 -13.99 -2.80 25.79
CA ASP A 335 -15.37 -3.03 26.18
C ASP A 335 -16.35 -2.33 25.23
N ASN A 336 -17.63 -2.63 25.34
CA ASN A 336 -18.64 -2.05 24.47
C ASN A 336 -18.80 -0.54 24.66
N GLY A 337 -18.56 0.00 25.87
CA GLY A 337 -18.69 1.42 26.16
C GLY A 337 -17.56 2.26 25.58
N GLY A 338 -16.35 1.71 25.59
CA GLY A 338 -15.12 2.37 25.10
C GLY A 338 -14.69 1.93 23.68
N TRP A 339 -15.46 1.07 23.01
CA TRP A 339 -15.07 0.39 21.78
C TRP A 339 -14.44 1.33 20.74
N GLY A 340 -15.16 2.37 20.32
CA GLY A 340 -14.71 3.27 19.26
C GLY A 340 -13.43 4.03 19.61
N ALA A 341 -13.29 4.48 20.86
CA ALA A 341 -12.08 5.19 21.31
C ALA A 341 -10.87 4.24 21.32
N THR A 342 -11.03 3.03 21.85
CA THR A 342 -9.97 2.02 21.88
C THR A 342 -9.56 1.56 20.51
N MET A 343 -10.51 1.31 19.60
CA MET A 343 -10.23 0.95 18.20
C MET A 343 -9.49 2.06 17.47
N ASN A 344 -9.84 3.33 17.69
CA ASN A 344 -9.13 4.45 17.08
C ASN A 344 -7.66 4.54 17.54
N LEU A 345 -7.36 4.24 18.80
CA LEU A 345 -5.98 4.17 19.29
C LEU A 345 -5.23 3.00 18.65
N LEU A 346 -5.80 1.80 18.68
CA LEU A 346 -5.23 0.61 18.06
C LEU A 346 -4.93 0.84 16.56
N ILE A 347 -5.85 1.44 15.82
CA ILE A 347 -5.68 1.78 14.40
C ILE A 347 -4.45 2.68 14.18
N ARG A 348 -4.27 3.72 15.00
CA ARG A 348 -3.12 4.64 14.89
C ARG A 348 -1.79 3.95 15.16
N GLU A 349 -1.75 3.07 16.14
CA GLU A 349 -0.56 2.28 16.46
C GLU A 349 -0.22 1.33 15.31
N ILE A 350 -1.21 0.61 14.78
CA ILE A 350 -1.05 -0.27 13.62
C ILE A 350 -0.59 0.52 12.38
N GLU A 351 -1.15 1.72 12.12
CA GLU A 351 -0.69 2.58 11.01
C GLU A 351 0.80 2.93 11.12
N THR A 352 1.26 3.18 12.34
CA THR A 352 2.67 3.51 12.60
C THR A 352 3.56 2.30 12.32
N VAL A 353 3.15 1.12 12.77
CA VAL A 353 3.84 -0.14 12.51
C VAL A 353 3.90 -0.47 11.02
N ILE A 354 2.78 -0.33 10.31
CA ILE A 354 2.73 -0.58 8.85
C ILE A 354 3.69 0.34 8.10
N ARG A 355 3.72 1.63 8.44
CA ARG A 355 4.66 2.59 7.84
C ARG A 355 6.12 2.17 8.05
N HIS A 356 6.47 1.83 9.29
CA HIS A 356 7.83 1.40 9.61
C HIS A 356 8.22 0.09 8.90
N HIS A 357 7.31 -0.87 8.84
CA HIS A 357 7.51 -2.13 8.14
C HIS A 357 7.73 -1.92 6.63
N ASP A 358 6.97 -1.02 6.01
CA ASP A 358 7.14 -0.65 4.61
C ASP A 358 8.52 -0.03 4.34
N ASP A 359 8.94 0.89 5.22
CA ASP A 359 10.25 1.56 5.09
C ASP A 359 11.40 0.56 5.23
N THR A 360 11.30 -0.39 6.17
CA THR A 360 12.29 -1.44 6.37
C THR A 360 12.35 -2.42 5.19
N ARG A 361 11.20 -2.85 4.67
CA ARG A 361 11.15 -3.75 3.48
C ARG A 361 11.79 -3.11 2.25
N ARG A 362 11.65 -1.81 2.09
CA ARG A 362 12.25 -1.05 0.98
C ARG A 362 13.76 -0.92 1.15
N ALA A 363 14.23 -0.62 2.36
CA ALA A 363 15.65 -0.53 2.65
C ALA A 363 16.40 -1.85 2.33
N THR A 364 15.79 -2.99 2.69
CA THR A 364 16.36 -4.31 2.39
C THR A 364 16.27 -4.72 0.93
N SER A 365 15.27 -4.22 0.18
CA SER A 365 15.14 -4.49 -1.26
C SER A 365 16.10 -3.65 -2.12
N GLY A 366 16.50 -2.47 -1.64
CA GLY A 366 17.46 -1.57 -2.32
C GLY A 366 18.91 -2.02 -2.23
N ASP A 367 19.26 -2.80 -1.21
CA ASP A 367 20.66 -3.27 -1.00
C ASP A 367 21.06 -4.47 -1.89
N ALA A 368 20.08 -5.10 -2.58
CA ALA A 368 20.33 -6.25 -3.44
C ALA A 368 20.82 -5.89 -4.87
N THR A 369 20.97 -4.61 -5.19
CA THR A 369 21.45 -4.12 -6.50
C THR A 369 22.69 -3.23 -6.41
N GLY A 370 23.54 -3.44 -5.40
CA GLY A 370 24.88 -2.85 -5.37
C GLY A 370 25.72 -3.43 -6.52
N PRO A 371 26.56 -2.60 -7.21
CA PRO A 371 27.42 -3.12 -8.25
C PRO A 371 28.41 -4.13 -7.64
N SER A 372 28.49 -5.31 -8.29
CA SER A 372 29.53 -6.30 -8.03
C SER A 372 30.89 -5.60 -8.01
N PRO A 373 31.79 -5.86 -7.04
CA PRO A 373 33.10 -5.25 -7.04
C PRO A 373 33.84 -5.67 -8.31
N ALA A 374 34.03 -4.70 -9.18
CA ALA A 374 34.91 -4.88 -10.35
C ALA A 374 36.28 -5.32 -9.86
N THR A 375 36.73 -6.44 -10.36
CA THR A 375 38.04 -7.01 -10.22
C THR A 375 39.08 -5.91 -10.48
N VAL A 376 39.75 -5.44 -9.44
CA VAL A 376 40.93 -4.55 -9.57
C VAL A 376 42.05 -5.40 -10.15
N GLY A 377 42.34 -5.19 -11.42
CA GLY A 377 43.52 -5.72 -12.08
C GLY A 377 44.78 -5.19 -11.39
N GLN A 378 45.66 -6.12 -11.01
CA GLN A 378 47.00 -5.84 -10.56
C GLN A 378 47.73 -5.04 -11.64
N GLY A 379 47.99 -3.78 -11.39
CA GLY A 379 48.92 -2.92 -12.16
C GLY A 379 50.14 -2.60 -11.30
N ASP A 380 51.24 -3.02 -11.81
CA ASP A 380 52.66 -2.92 -11.40
C ASP A 380 53.05 -1.51 -10.88
N PRO A 381 53.85 -1.40 -9.80
CA PRO A 381 54.29 -0.12 -9.26
C PRO A 381 55.57 0.36 -9.98
N ARG A 382 55.51 1.52 -10.63
CA ARG A 382 56.73 2.29 -10.98
C ARG A 382 56.74 3.63 -10.28
N PRO A 383 57.96 4.11 -9.86
CA PRO A 383 58.11 5.17 -8.87
C PRO A 383 57.98 6.57 -9.48
N ALA A 384 57.53 7.48 -8.63
CA ALA A 384 57.54 8.91 -8.85
C ALA A 384 59.00 9.43 -8.88
N THR A 385 59.35 10.23 -9.90
CA THR A 385 60.39 11.27 -9.75
C THR A 385 60.25 12.32 -10.87
N GLU A 386 60.23 13.61 -10.43
CA GLU A 386 60.62 14.84 -11.13
C GLU A 386 59.77 15.31 -12.36
N LEU A 387 59.22 16.49 -12.35
CA LEU A 387 59.96 17.72 -12.57
C LEU A 387 59.06 18.96 -12.42
N PHE A 388 59.45 19.78 -11.49
CA PHE A 388 59.20 21.22 -11.48
C PHE A 388 60.01 21.89 -12.63
N ARG A 389 59.43 22.84 -13.38
CA ARG A 389 60.02 24.16 -13.71
C ARG A 389 59.22 24.88 -14.76
N SER A 390 58.76 26.07 -14.33
CA SER A 390 58.98 27.42 -14.95
C SER A 390 58.34 27.58 -16.36
N GLY A 391 57.71 28.67 -16.64
CA GLY A 391 57.76 30.04 -16.31
C GLY A 391 56.94 30.85 -17.29
N ALA A 392 56.53 31.97 -16.80
CA ALA A 392 56.13 33.21 -17.43
C ALA A 392 56.32 33.39 -18.92
N THR A 393 55.29 33.83 -19.57
CA THR A 393 55.07 35.16 -20.18
C THR A 393 53.61 35.29 -20.54
#